data_99adf5a3e64d8c54c8e195d4abedd6b9
#
_entry.id   99adf5a3e64d8c54c8e195d4abedd6b9
#
_cell.length_a   1.000
_cell.length_b   1.000
_cell.length_c   1.000
_cell.angle_alpha   90.00
_cell.angle_beta   90.00
_cell.angle_gamma   90.00
#
_symmetry.space_group_name_H-M   'P 1'
#
loop_
_entity.id
_entity.type
_entity.pdbx_description
1 polymer ?
#
loop_
_entity_poly.entity_id
_entity_poly.type
_entity_poly.pdbx_seq_one_letter_code
_entity_poly.pdbx_strand_id
1 'polypeptide(L)'
;MIRAVDFDFGQVNRDFSGAEVLFHAVVGETLGVSPTDYKCLDLLMRADSMVTAGRLADMSGLTTGAITGVVDRLERAGYVRRLRDPNDRRRILVAPCDGVDAKLAWVFEPLRQAVNALVESEFRNGEREAIRRYLQRMTELLREHTGRLQTAKR
;
A
#
# COMPACT_ATOMS: atom_id res chain seq x y z
N MET A 1 -21.68 -9.95 35.85
CA MET A 1 -22.25 -10.18 34.48
C MET A 1 -21.89 -8.96 33.64
N ILE A 2 -20.77 -9.03 32.92
CA ILE A 2 -20.31 -7.94 32.01
C ILE A 2 -21.31 -7.96 30.84
N ARG A 3 -22.10 -6.89 30.67
CA ARG A 3 -22.88 -6.67 29.45
C ARG A 3 -21.95 -6.85 28.27
N ALA A 4 -22.27 -7.76 27.35
CA ALA A 4 -21.67 -7.77 26.03
C ALA A 4 -21.89 -6.36 25.46
N VAL A 5 -20.81 -5.57 25.34
CA VAL A 5 -20.81 -4.35 24.56
C VAL A 5 -21.15 -4.82 23.15
N ASP A 6 -22.24 -4.29 22.61
CA ASP A 6 -22.65 -4.57 21.23
C ASP A 6 -21.55 -3.97 20.32
N PHE A 7 -20.50 -4.79 20.07
CA PHE A 7 -19.28 -4.36 19.39
C PHE A 7 -19.53 -4.49 17.89
N ASP A 8 -19.91 -3.37 17.24
CA ASP A 8 -20.07 -3.32 15.79
C ASP A 8 -18.71 -3.25 15.09
N PHE A 9 -18.15 -4.42 14.81
CA PHE A 9 -16.93 -4.56 13.98
C PHE A 9 -17.05 -3.85 12.64
N GLY A 10 -18.22 -3.81 12.05
CA GLY A 10 -18.46 -3.14 10.77
C GLY A 10 -18.25 -1.64 10.89
N GLN A 11 -18.72 -1.01 11.98
CA GLN A 11 -18.53 0.43 12.18
C GLN A 11 -17.06 0.75 12.45
N VAL A 12 -16.41 0.05 13.37
CA VAL A 12 -14.98 0.26 13.68
C VAL A 12 -14.12 0.11 12.42
N ASN A 13 -14.39 -0.89 11.61
CA ASN A 13 -13.64 -1.11 10.36
C ASN A 13 -13.90 0.01 9.33
N ARG A 14 -15.13 0.55 9.24
CA ARG A 14 -15.44 1.70 8.37
C ARG A 14 -14.67 2.94 8.80
N ASP A 15 -14.65 3.24 10.09
CA ASP A 15 -13.97 4.41 10.64
C ASP A 15 -12.46 4.31 10.42
N PHE A 16 -11.86 3.15 10.68
CA PHE A 16 -10.45 2.88 10.41
C PHE A 16 -10.12 3.04 8.93
N SER A 17 -10.88 2.40 8.04
CA SER A 17 -10.68 2.49 6.60
C SER A 17 -10.84 3.93 6.07
N GLY A 18 -11.80 4.69 6.60
CA GLY A 18 -11.98 6.10 6.26
C GLY A 18 -10.76 6.95 6.66
N ALA A 19 -10.21 6.73 7.85
CA ALA A 19 -9.00 7.41 8.31
C ALA A 19 -7.78 7.06 7.46
N GLU A 20 -7.61 5.78 7.07
CA GLU A 20 -6.53 5.35 6.17
C GLU A 20 -6.62 6.01 4.79
N VAL A 21 -7.82 6.05 4.19
CA VAL A 21 -8.04 6.69 2.89
C VAL A 21 -7.68 8.17 2.94
N LEU A 22 -8.14 8.88 3.99
CA LEU A 22 -7.82 10.30 4.18
C LEU A 22 -6.33 10.52 4.39
N PHE A 23 -5.68 9.72 5.23
CA PHE A 23 -4.24 9.80 5.46
C PHE A 23 -3.46 9.64 4.15
N HIS A 24 -3.76 8.62 3.36
CA HIS A 24 -3.09 8.39 2.08
C HIS A 24 -3.38 9.48 1.03
N ALA A 25 -4.55 10.11 1.07
CA ALA A 25 -4.84 11.27 0.22
C ALA A 25 -3.93 12.46 0.56
N VAL A 26 -3.83 12.81 1.85
CA VAL A 26 -2.95 13.89 2.33
C VAL A 26 -1.48 13.58 2.07
N VAL A 27 -1.05 12.33 2.25
CA VAL A 27 0.30 11.89 1.89
C VAL A 27 0.57 12.12 0.40
N GLY A 28 -0.36 11.72 -0.47
CA GLY A 28 -0.22 11.93 -1.91
C GLY A 28 -0.07 13.43 -2.26
N GLU A 29 -0.91 14.29 -1.70
CA GLU A 29 -0.81 15.75 -1.87
C GLU A 29 0.55 16.29 -1.38
N THR A 30 0.99 15.86 -0.20
CA THR A 30 2.26 16.27 0.41
C THR A 30 3.48 15.87 -0.45
N LEU A 31 3.41 14.71 -1.09
CA LEU A 31 4.46 14.19 -1.97
C LEU A 31 4.32 14.67 -3.42
N GLY A 32 3.27 15.42 -3.75
CA GLY A 32 2.99 15.90 -5.11
C GLY A 32 2.61 14.79 -6.09
N VAL A 33 2.02 13.69 -5.60
CA VAL A 33 1.57 12.54 -6.40
C VAL A 33 0.13 12.17 -6.05
N SER A 34 -0.57 11.48 -6.95
CA SER A 34 -1.91 10.99 -6.61
C SER A 34 -1.85 9.85 -5.58
N PRO A 35 -2.94 9.57 -4.82
CA PRO A 35 -3.01 8.41 -3.93
C PRO A 35 -2.74 7.08 -4.64
N THR A 36 -3.17 6.95 -5.89
CA THR A 36 -2.90 5.78 -6.73
C THR A 36 -1.42 5.66 -7.09
N ASP A 37 -0.76 6.77 -7.44
CA ASP A 37 0.67 6.79 -7.74
C ASP A 37 1.48 6.43 -6.51
N TYR A 38 1.14 7.03 -5.36
CA TYR A 38 1.78 6.68 -4.09
C TYR A 38 1.62 5.19 -3.76
N LYS A 39 0.43 4.61 -3.94
CA LYS A 39 0.21 3.18 -3.69
C LYS A 39 1.05 2.29 -4.59
N CYS A 40 1.24 2.66 -5.84
CA CYS A 40 2.14 1.94 -6.74
C CYS A 40 3.62 2.10 -6.34
N LEU A 41 4.02 3.26 -5.86
CA LEU A 41 5.36 3.48 -5.29
C LEU A 41 5.60 2.60 -4.05
N ASP A 42 4.65 2.53 -3.12
CA ASP A 42 4.71 1.66 -1.94
C ASP A 42 4.85 0.16 -2.33
N LEU A 43 4.14 -0.29 -3.37
CA LEU A 43 4.29 -1.64 -3.90
C LEU A 43 5.69 -1.89 -4.47
N LEU A 44 6.26 -0.92 -5.19
CA LEU A 44 7.62 -1.02 -5.73
C LEU A 44 8.67 -1.07 -4.63
N MET A 45 8.51 -0.26 -3.58
CA MET A 45 9.44 -0.23 -2.43
C MET A 45 9.43 -1.53 -1.62
N ARG A 46 8.30 -2.22 -1.57
CA ARG A 46 8.17 -3.52 -0.88
C ARG A 46 8.52 -4.72 -1.73
N ALA A 47 8.79 -4.52 -3.01
CA ALA A 47 9.17 -5.62 -3.88
C ALA A 47 10.63 -6.02 -3.64
N ASP A 48 10.89 -7.33 -3.53
CA ASP A 48 12.23 -7.87 -3.31
C ASP A 48 13.19 -7.63 -4.49
N SER A 49 12.65 -7.20 -5.62
CA SER A 49 13.40 -6.94 -6.85
C SER A 49 12.68 -5.93 -7.75
N MET A 50 13.40 -5.39 -8.73
CA MET A 50 12.82 -4.57 -9.78
C MET A 50 11.71 -5.33 -10.52
N VAL A 51 10.61 -4.66 -10.84
CA VAL A 51 9.44 -5.27 -11.47
C VAL A 51 9.17 -4.65 -12.85
N THR A 52 8.52 -5.42 -13.73
CA THR A 52 7.99 -4.87 -14.98
C THR A 52 6.69 -4.09 -14.73
N ALA A 53 6.32 -3.20 -15.65
CA ALA A 53 5.03 -2.52 -15.61
C ALA A 53 3.84 -3.50 -15.58
N GLY A 54 3.93 -4.63 -16.29
CA GLY A 54 2.91 -5.69 -16.23
C GLY A 54 2.81 -6.30 -14.83
N ARG A 55 3.93 -6.61 -14.19
CA ARG A 55 3.93 -7.14 -12.82
C ARG A 55 3.36 -6.13 -11.82
N LEU A 56 3.68 -4.83 -11.99
CA LEU A 56 3.10 -3.78 -11.15
C LEU A 56 1.58 -3.65 -11.37
N ALA A 57 1.09 -3.85 -12.60
CA ALA A 57 -0.33 -3.92 -12.88
C ALA A 57 -1.01 -5.06 -12.10
N ASP A 58 -0.44 -6.26 -12.12
CA ASP A 58 -0.94 -7.42 -11.36
C ASP A 58 -0.95 -7.14 -9.86
N MET A 59 0.11 -6.54 -9.32
CA MET A 59 0.23 -6.23 -7.89
C MET A 59 -0.77 -5.16 -7.43
N SER A 60 -1.05 -4.17 -8.28
CA SER A 60 -1.92 -3.03 -7.95
C SER A 60 -3.39 -3.27 -8.30
N GLY A 61 -3.68 -4.25 -9.17
CA GLY A 61 -5.00 -4.47 -9.73
C GLY A 61 -5.41 -3.44 -10.79
N LEU A 62 -4.48 -2.63 -11.28
CA LEU A 62 -4.71 -1.64 -12.33
C LEU A 62 -4.47 -2.23 -13.72
N THR A 63 -5.01 -1.58 -14.75
CA THR A 63 -4.70 -1.95 -16.14
C THR A 63 -3.28 -1.54 -16.52
N THR A 64 -2.67 -2.22 -17.49
CA THR A 64 -1.33 -1.90 -17.99
C THR A 64 -1.24 -0.46 -18.51
N GLY A 65 -2.30 0.04 -19.16
CA GLY A 65 -2.36 1.43 -19.62
C GLY A 65 -2.35 2.43 -18.47
N ALA A 66 -3.11 2.16 -17.39
CA ALA A 66 -3.11 2.99 -16.19
C ALA A 66 -1.72 3.00 -15.52
N ILE A 67 -1.07 1.84 -15.43
CA ILE A 67 0.29 1.74 -14.86
C ILE A 67 1.31 2.53 -15.67
N THR A 68 1.22 2.56 -16.99
CA THR A 68 2.11 3.39 -17.80
C THR A 68 2.03 4.86 -17.38
N GLY A 69 0.82 5.40 -17.24
CA GLY A 69 0.61 6.77 -16.75
C GLY A 69 1.10 7.01 -15.32
N VAL A 70 0.89 6.04 -14.42
CA VAL A 70 1.42 6.09 -13.04
C VAL A 70 2.95 6.16 -13.06
N VAL A 71 3.62 5.27 -13.78
CA VAL A 71 5.09 5.23 -13.86
C VAL A 71 5.64 6.51 -14.47
N ASP A 72 4.98 7.07 -15.50
CA ASP A 72 5.37 8.35 -16.11
C ASP A 72 5.32 9.51 -15.11
N ARG A 73 4.28 9.57 -14.27
CA ARG A 73 4.15 10.61 -13.23
C ARG A 73 5.18 10.43 -12.13
N LEU A 74 5.36 9.20 -11.63
CA LEU A 74 6.35 8.90 -10.59
C LEU A 74 7.79 9.14 -11.07
N GLU A 75 8.10 8.84 -12.33
CA GLU A 75 9.42 9.11 -12.93
C GLU A 75 9.66 10.61 -13.06
N ARG A 76 8.67 11.37 -13.53
CA ARG A 76 8.73 12.83 -13.61
C ARG A 76 8.90 13.49 -12.23
N ALA A 77 8.29 12.92 -11.20
CA ALA A 77 8.43 13.37 -9.81
C ALA A 77 9.74 12.89 -9.15
N GLY A 78 10.56 12.08 -9.83
CA GLY A 78 11.85 11.59 -9.33
C GLY A 78 11.75 10.51 -8.26
N TYR A 79 10.65 9.77 -8.23
CA TYR A 79 10.45 8.66 -7.29
C TYR A 79 10.85 7.30 -7.87
N VAL A 80 10.73 7.12 -9.17
CA VAL A 80 11.08 5.86 -9.84
C VAL A 80 11.93 6.14 -11.08
N ARG A 81 12.60 5.10 -11.55
CA ARG A 81 13.36 5.08 -12.82
C ARG A 81 13.04 3.85 -13.63
N ARG A 82 13.08 3.97 -14.96
CA ARG A 82 13.01 2.85 -15.88
C ARG A 82 14.41 2.36 -16.21
N LEU A 83 14.60 1.05 -16.19
CA LEU A 83 15.85 0.38 -16.49
C LEU A 83 15.60 -0.72 -17.52
N ARG A 84 16.57 -0.98 -18.40
CA ARG A 84 16.52 -2.16 -19.26
C ARG A 84 16.86 -3.40 -18.44
N ASP A 85 16.09 -4.47 -18.64
CA ASP A 85 16.40 -5.76 -18.02
C ASP A 85 17.76 -6.28 -18.56
N PRO A 86 18.72 -6.58 -17.69
CA PRO A 86 20.02 -7.08 -18.12
C PRO A 86 19.94 -8.45 -18.83
N ASN A 87 18.89 -9.23 -18.55
CA ASN A 87 18.68 -10.56 -19.10
C ASN A 87 17.80 -10.57 -20.36
N ASP A 88 16.95 -9.54 -20.53
CA ASP A 88 16.09 -9.39 -21.71
C ASP A 88 15.93 -7.89 -22.06
N ARG A 89 16.69 -7.43 -23.05
CA ARG A 89 16.68 -6.02 -23.49
C ARG A 89 15.33 -5.51 -24.01
N ARG A 90 14.37 -6.41 -24.26
CA ARG A 90 13.00 -6.04 -24.68
C ARG A 90 12.13 -5.65 -23.46
N ARG A 91 12.57 -6.02 -22.28
CA ARG A 91 11.83 -5.75 -21.03
C ARG A 91 12.32 -4.48 -20.37
N ILE A 92 11.38 -3.67 -19.92
CA ILE A 92 11.64 -2.50 -19.09
C ILE A 92 11.23 -2.83 -17.64
N LEU A 93 12.17 -2.63 -16.75
CA LEU A 93 11.98 -2.73 -15.31
C LEU A 93 11.74 -1.35 -14.73
N VAL A 94 10.97 -1.31 -13.66
CA VAL A 94 10.70 -0.10 -12.87
C VAL A 94 11.26 -0.33 -11.47
N ALA A 95 12.02 0.63 -10.98
CA ALA A 95 12.60 0.58 -9.64
C ALA A 95 12.47 1.94 -8.96
N PRO A 96 12.38 2.00 -7.62
CA PRO A 96 12.54 3.25 -6.89
C PRO A 96 13.90 3.89 -7.21
N CYS A 97 13.95 5.22 -7.21
CA CYS A 97 15.21 5.95 -7.26
C CYS A 97 15.97 5.81 -5.94
N ASP A 98 17.28 5.97 -6.00
CA ASP A 98 18.11 5.94 -4.79
C ASP A 98 17.71 7.10 -3.85
N GLY A 99 17.61 6.81 -2.55
CA GLY A 99 17.24 7.78 -1.53
C GLY A 99 15.73 8.11 -1.43
N VAL A 100 14.87 7.43 -2.17
CA VAL A 100 13.39 7.59 -2.04
C VAL A 100 12.93 7.24 -0.63
N ASP A 101 13.52 6.21 0.00
CA ASP A 101 13.23 5.85 1.39
C ASP A 101 13.42 7.03 2.35
N ALA A 102 14.54 7.75 2.21
CA ALA A 102 14.82 8.94 3.04
C ALA A 102 13.83 10.07 2.75
N LYS A 103 13.43 10.28 1.48
CA LYS A 103 12.41 11.26 1.11
C LYS A 103 11.03 10.97 1.72
N LEU A 104 10.71 9.70 1.93
CA LEU A 104 9.42 9.27 2.47
C LEU A 104 9.45 9.10 4.00
N ALA A 105 10.63 8.90 4.59
CA ALA A 105 10.79 8.61 6.01
C ALA A 105 10.12 9.66 6.91
N TRP A 106 10.26 10.95 6.63
CA TRP A 106 9.68 12.00 7.45
C TRP A 106 8.14 11.99 7.50
N VAL A 107 7.49 11.42 6.48
CA VAL A 107 6.03 11.28 6.43
C VAL A 107 5.56 10.08 7.23
N PHE A 108 6.26 8.95 7.12
CA PHE A 108 5.78 7.67 7.65
C PHE A 108 6.41 7.27 8.97
N GLU A 109 7.63 7.70 9.24
CA GLU A 109 8.37 7.29 10.43
C GLU A 109 7.66 7.70 11.74
N PRO A 110 7.09 8.92 11.86
CA PRO A 110 6.35 9.29 13.07
C PRO A 110 5.14 8.39 13.33
N LEU A 111 4.37 8.06 12.28
CA LEU A 111 3.23 7.16 12.41
C LEU A 111 3.67 5.73 12.75
N ARG A 112 4.74 5.23 12.11
CA ARG A 112 5.30 3.90 12.40
C ARG A 112 5.74 3.79 13.86
N GLN A 113 6.41 4.81 14.38
CA GLN A 113 6.85 4.86 15.79
C GLN A 113 5.63 4.89 16.71
N ALA A 114 4.62 5.72 16.42
CA ALA A 114 3.41 5.81 17.22
C ALA A 114 2.65 4.48 17.25
N VAL A 115 2.52 3.79 16.10
CA VAL A 115 1.87 2.47 16.03
C VAL A 115 2.65 1.42 16.81
N ASN A 116 3.97 1.40 16.72
CA ASN A 116 4.79 0.47 17.50
C ASN A 116 4.62 0.73 19.00
N ALA A 117 4.71 1.99 19.45
CA ALA A 117 4.52 2.36 20.83
C ALA A 117 3.12 1.99 21.36
N LEU A 118 2.08 2.23 20.56
CA LEU A 118 0.71 1.82 20.89
C LEU A 118 0.61 0.30 21.10
N VAL A 119 1.14 -0.49 20.15
CA VAL A 119 1.10 -1.94 20.23
C VAL A 119 1.90 -2.47 21.43
N GLU A 120 3.02 -1.85 21.74
CA GLU A 120 3.87 -2.26 22.87
C GLU A 120 3.28 -1.89 24.23
N SER A 121 2.63 -0.73 24.35
CA SER A 121 2.10 -0.24 25.62
C SER A 121 0.74 -0.77 25.98
N GLU A 122 -0.14 -0.99 24.99
CA GLU A 122 -1.56 -1.27 25.27
C GLU A 122 -1.96 -2.75 25.07
N PHE A 123 -1.15 -3.53 24.33
CA PHE A 123 -1.53 -4.90 23.97
C PHE A 123 -0.54 -5.95 24.50
N ARG A 124 -1.09 -7.03 25.09
CA ARG A 124 -0.31 -8.22 25.49
C ARG A 124 0.02 -9.10 24.29
N ASN A 125 1.00 -10.00 24.42
CA ASN A 125 1.45 -10.85 23.32
C ASN A 125 0.32 -11.63 22.60
N GLY A 126 -0.64 -12.18 23.35
CA GLY A 126 -1.78 -12.89 22.75
C GLY A 126 -2.73 -11.96 21.97
N GLU A 127 -2.90 -10.72 22.44
CA GLU A 127 -3.72 -9.70 21.77
C GLU A 127 -3.03 -9.19 20.50
N ARG A 128 -1.72 -8.97 20.55
CA ARG A 128 -0.90 -8.60 19.38
C ARG A 128 -1.01 -9.65 18.27
N GLU A 129 -0.97 -10.93 18.65
CA GLU A 129 -1.14 -12.03 17.71
C GLU A 129 -2.57 -12.09 17.13
N ALA A 130 -3.59 -11.81 17.94
CA ALA A 130 -4.96 -11.72 17.44
C ALA A 130 -5.16 -10.55 16.47
N ILE A 131 -4.59 -9.37 16.77
CA ILE A 131 -4.60 -8.20 15.88
C ILE A 131 -3.89 -8.52 14.57
N ARG A 132 -2.68 -9.09 14.62
CA ARG A 132 -1.94 -9.50 13.43
C ARG A 132 -2.75 -10.43 12.55
N ARG A 133 -3.34 -11.47 13.14
CA ARG A 133 -4.17 -12.44 12.42
C ARG A 133 -5.41 -11.80 11.81
N TYR A 134 -6.09 -10.90 12.53
CA TYR A 134 -7.24 -10.17 12.02
C TYR A 134 -6.87 -9.34 10.78
N LEU A 135 -5.82 -8.52 10.86
CA LEU A 135 -5.37 -7.66 9.75
C LEU A 135 -4.95 -8.49 8.52
N GLN A 136 -4.28 -9.62 8.73
CA GLN A 136 -3.92 -10.52 7.64
C GLN A 136 -5.15 -11.10 6.95
N ARG A 137 -6.13 -11.62 7.72
CA ARG A 137 -7.36 -12.19 7.17
C ARG A 137 -8.23 -11.14 6.48
N MET A 138 -8.32 -9.94 7.02
CA MET A 138 -9.01 -8.83 6.37
C MET A 138 -8.35 -8.44 5.04
N THR A 139 -7.02 -8.40 5.00
CA THR A 139 -6.28 -8.15 3.75
C THR A 139 -6.60 -9.20 2.68
N GLU A 140 -6.64 -10.48 3.06
CA GLU A 140 -6.99 -11.57 2.14
C GLU A 140 -8.43 -11.44 1.63
N LEU A 141 -9.39 -11.20 2.52
CA LEU A 141 -10.79 -11.01 2.16
C LEU A 141 -10.99 -9.82 1.21
N LEU A 142 -10.35 -8.70 1.47
CA LEU A 142 -10.44 -7.52 0.61
C LEU A 142 -9.87 -7.81 -0.79
N ARG A 143 -8.73 -8.50 -0.89
CA ARG A 143 -8.14 -8.91 -2.18
C ARG A 143 -9.06 -9.85 -2.95
N GLU A 144 -9.61 -10.84 -2.28
CA GLU A 144 -10.55 -11.80 -2.89
C GLU A 144 -11.80 -11.10 -3.45
N HIS A 145 -12.45 -10.25 -2.64
CA HIS A 145 -13.65 -9.53 -3.07
C HIS A 145 -13.36 -8.51 -4.17
N THR A 146 -12.22 -7.84 -4.12
CA THR A 146 -11.77 -6.95 -5.19
C THR A 146 -11.63 -7.72 -6.51
N GLY A 147 -10.99 -8.90 -6.48
CA GLY A 147 -10.86 -9.75 -7.67
C GLY A 147 -12.21 -10.20 -8.24
N ARG A 148 -13.18 -10.56 -7.38
CA ARG A 148 -14.54 -10.91 -7.80
C ARG A 148 -15.25 -9.74 -8.48
N LEU A 149 -15.13 -8.51 -7.95
CA LEU A 149 -15.72 -7.32 -8.55
C LEU A 149 -15.09 -6.96 -9.91
N GLN A 150 -13.78 -7.17 -10.04
CA GLN A 150 -13.08 -6.94 -11.31
C GLN A 150 -13.50 -7.93 -12.41
N THR A 151 -13.74 -9.20 -12.06
CA THR A 151 -14.21 -10.20 -13.00
C THR A 151 -15.67 -10.01 -13.39
N ALA A 152 -16.51 -9.51 -12.49
CA ALA A 152 -17.93 -9.25 -12.76
C ALA A 152 -18.17 -8.05 -13.71
N LYS A 153 -17.17 -7.19 -13.93
CA LYS A 153 -17.24 -6.04 -14.86
C LYS A 153 -16.82 -6.36 -16.30
N ARG A 154 -16.40 -7.59 -16.56
CA ARG A 154 -16.03 -8.09 -17.90
C ARG A 154 -17.16 -8.92 -18.49
#